data_dc802c50ee4dba067434f4077adc90df
#
_entry.id   dc802c50ee4dba067434f4077adc90df
#
_cell.length_a   1.000
_cell.length_b   1.000
_cell.length_c   1.000
_cell.angle_alpha   90.00
_cell.angle_beta   90.00
_cell.angle_gamma   90.00
#
_symmetry.space_group_name_H-M   'P 1'
#
loop_
_entity.id
_entity.type
_entity.pdbx_description
1 polymer ?
#
loop_
_entity_poly.entity_id
_entity_poly.type
_entity_poly.pdbx_seq_one_letter_code
_entity_poly.pdbx_strand_id
1 'polypeptide(L)'
;SDPNADVRQILVEYARLFFGAEHAEKIADALLALEKNWDGPLAENGSVEGTYTAWHDLMNAEPELIHSWRGQMFLTLAAYDVYTRRRLIAESGAEATFNAACLAHTGDFDDASLDHLVTLLTPAPFSNQDMLRDSIVGLYEALWQSIGLQTSVEKYQASGRERGCSLELLDYPLNNRWWIEDEFKKVRALPVAERAAAVRRIATWEQPGPGSYYDALGHPGKAPHVVRGLELGVEPDLERAILPTQWWTDNGMSRLRLTWQTWMDWPAALRYDGLDPKASYTLRINGYGTALPVANGTPLSPSLSGKEVGEVKEFPIPQSVTASGRIEVTFQRPAGEEQLNWRQQSRASEVWLLKH
;
A
#
# COMPACT_ATOMS: atom_id res chain seq x y z
N SER A 1 -25.19 14.15 19.33
CA SER A 1 -24.85 12.73 19.07
C SER A 1 -24.59 12.05 20.42
N ASP A 2 -25.15 10.86 20.61
CA ASP A 2 -24.90 10.05 21.79
C ASP A 2 -23.69 9.13 21.51
N PRO A 3 -22.59 9.28 22.24
CA PRO A 3 -21.39 8.44 22.02
C PRO A 3 -21.61 6.98 22.45
N ASN A 4 -22.71 6.68 23.18
CA ASN A 4 -23.07 5.33 23.62
C ASN A 4 -24.18 4.72 22.76
N ALA A 5 -24.55 5.33 21.65
CA ALA A 5 -25.59 4.79 20.78
C ALA A 5 -25.16 3.42 20.22
N ASP A 6 -26.11 2.48 20.16
CA ASP A 6 -25.87 1.18 19.52
C ASP A 6 -25.75 1.36 18.00
N VAL A 7 -24.53 1.20 17.49
CA VAL A 7 -24.20 1.35 16.06
C VAL A 7 -25.04 0.42 15.20
N ARG A 8 -25.23 -0.84 15.62
CA ARG A 8 -26.06 -1.79 14.88
C ARG A 8 -27.50 -1.31 14.77
N GLN A 9 -28.06 -0.78 15.84
CA GLN A 9 -29.45 -0.24 15.83
C GLN A 9 -29.57 0.97 14.89
N ILE A 10 -28.56 1.84 14.85
CA ILE A 10 -28.51 2.96 13.89
C ILE A 10 -28.49 2.44 12.45
N LEU A 11 -27.69 1.40 12.16
CA LEU A 11 -27.66 0.79 10.85
C LEU A 11 -28.96 0.09 10.46
N VAL A 12 -29.66 -0.53 11.42
CA VAL A 12 -31.00 -1.09 11.19
C VAL A 12 -32.01 0.02 10.83
N GLU A 13 -31.98 1.16 11.52
CA GLU A 13 -32.83 2.30 11.19
C GLU A 13 -32.49 2.90 9.82
N TYR A 14 -31.20 3.04 9.50
CA TYR A 14 -30.72 3.43 8.17
C TYR A 14 -31.23 2.48 7.09
N ALA A 15 -31.05 1.19 7.31
CA ALA A 15 -31.47 0.17 6.34
C ALA A 15 -32.99 0.15 6.17
N ARG A 16 -33.74 0.32 7.24
CA ARG A 16 -35.21 0.42 7.20
C ARG A 16 -35.67 1.61 6.36
N LEU A 17 -35.01 2.75 6.51
CA LEU A 17 -35.32 3.96 5.75
C LEU A 17 -35.07 3.83 4.25
N PHE A 18 -33.94 3.22 3.86
CA PHE A 18 -33.49 3.23 2.46
C PHE A 18 -33.78 1.94 1.69
N PHE A 19 -34.05 0.83 2.39
CA PHE A 19 -34.23 -0.48 1.78
C PHE A 19 -35.50 -1.20 2.22
N GLY A 20 -36.25 -0.61 3.17
CA GLY A 20 -37.46 -1.21 3.72
C GLY A 20 -37.25 -2.05 4.97
N ALA A 21 -38.32 -2.25 5.72
CA ALA A 21 -38.26 -2.92 7.02
C ALA A 21 -37.90 -4.41 6.93
N GLU A 22 -38.26 -5.07 5.82
CA GLU A 22 -38.08 -6.50 5.60
C GLU A 22 -36.57 -6.88 5.54
N HIS A 23 -35.73 -6.02 4.97
CA HIS A 23 -34.30 -6.28 4.77
C HIS A 23 -33.40 -5.61 5.80
N ALA A 24 -33.96 -4.81 6.72
CA ALA A 24 -33.21 -3.89 7.56
C ALA A 24 -32.13 -4.57 8.42
N GLU A 25 -32.46 -5.67 9.08
CA GLU A 25 -31.51 -6.41 9.92
C GLU A 25 -30.38 -7.03 9.10
N LYS A 26 -30.72 -7.68 7.99
CA LYS A 26 -29.71 -8.31 7.10
C LYS A 26 -28.75 -7.29 6.51
N ILE A 27 -29.28 -6.14 6.10
CA ILE A 27 -28.44 -5.06 5.53
C ILE A 27 -27.56 -4.44 6.60
N ALA A 28 -28.06 -4.22 7.82
CA ALA A 28 -27.26 -3.73 8.92
C ALA A 28 -26.08 -4.68 9.24
N ASP A 29 -26.33 -5.98 9.28
CA ASP A 29 -25.28 -6.99 9.50
C ASP A 29 -24.29 -7.03 8.34
N ALA A 30 -24.74 -6.90 7.08
CA ALA A 30 -23.89 -6.84 5.92
C ALA A 30 -23.03 -5.54 5.86
N LEU A 31 -23.55 -4.42 6.34
CA LEU A 31 -22.77 -3.17 6.49
C LEU A 31 -21.68 -3.32 7.55
N LEU A 32 -21.97 -3.92 8.69
CA LEU A 32 -20.97 -4.23 9.72
C LEU A 32 -19.91 -5.22 9.19
N ALA A 33 -20.31 -6.13 8.32
CA ALA A 33 -19.36 -7.05 7.68
C ALA A 33 -18.40 -6.31 6.71
N LEU A 34 -18.86 -5.29 5.98
CA LEU A 34 -17.98 -4.43 5.17
C LEU A 34 -16.96 -3.69 6.05
N GLU A 35 -17.37 -3.20 7.21
CA GLU A 35 -16.45 -2.55 8.14
C GLU A 35 -15.34 -3.52 8.61
N LYS A 36 -15.72 -4.77 8.91
CA LYS A 36 -14.73 -5.81 9.27
C LYS A 36 -13.71 -6.14 8.17
N ASN A 37 -14.02 -5.85 6.92
CA ASN A 37 -13.02 -5.96 5.86
C ASN A 37 -11.81 -5.04 6.12
N TRP A 38 -11.93 -4.03 6.99
CA TRP A 38 -10.89 -3.08 7.37
C TRP A 38 -10.05 -3.51 8.58
N ASP A 39 -10.28 -4.69 9.13
CA ASP A 39 -9.53 -5.22 10.28
C ASP A 39 -8.24 -5.91 9.80
N GLY A 40 -7.09 -5.30 10.06
CA GLY A 40 -5.78 -5.83 9.75
C GLY A 40 -5.42 -5.90 8.26
N PRO A 41 -4.31 -6.56 7.89
CA PRO A 41 -3.85 -6.67 6.52
C PRO A 41 -4.87 -7.39 5.62
N LEU A 42 -5.21 -6.78 4.49
CA LEU A 42 -6.26 -7.30 3.58
C LEU A 42 -5.98 -8.73 3.11
N ALA A 43 -4.71 -9.08 2.85
CA ALA A 43 -4.35 -10.44 2.42
C ALA A 43 -4.67 -11.51 3.46
N GLU A 44 -4.58 -11.16 4.75
CA GLU A 44 -4.79 -12.05 5.89
C GLU A 44 -6.24 -12.06 6.37
N ASN A 45 -7.02 -11.05 5.96
CA ASN A 45 -8.41 -10.90 6.40
C ASN A 45 -9.34 -11.88 5.68
N GLY A 46 -9.66 -13.00 6.36
CA GLY A 46 -10.57 -14.03 5.83
C GLY A 46 -12.04 -13.60 5.74
N SER A 47 -12.48 -12.52 6.43
CA SER A 47 -13.87 -12.08 6.42
C SER A 47 -14.30 -11.51 5.06
N VAL A 48 -13.37 -11.01 4.26
CA VAL A 48 -13.60 -10.36 2.96
C VAL A 48 -14.39 -11.26 1.99
N GLU A 49 -14.06 -12.55 1.93
CA GLU A 49 -14.77 -13.51 1.07
C GLU A 49 -16.23 -13.70 1.51
N GLY A 50 -16.45 -13.83 2.83
CA GLY A 50 -17.79 -13.97 3.40
C GLY A 50 -18.62 -12.71 3.22
N THR A 51 -18.03 -11.54 3.37
CA THR A 51 -18.68 -10.25 3.15
C THR A 51 -19.16 -10.11 1.70
N TYR A 52 -18.31 -10.44 0.73
CA TYR A 52 -18.70 -10.43 -0.69
C TYR A 52 -19.85 -11.41 -0.96
N THR A 53 -19.74 -12.64 -0.46
CA THR A 53 -20.81 -13.64 -0.63
C THR A 53 -22.13 -13.14 -0.04
N ALA A 54 -22.12 -12.58 1.16
CA ALA A 54 -23.31 -12.07 1.81
C ALA A 54 -23.98 -10.95 0.99
N TRP A 55 -23.20 -9.97 0.49
CA TRP A 55 -23.73 -8.91 -0.36
C TRP A 55 -24.25 -9.42 -1.70
N HIS A 56 -23.50 -10.32 -2.35
CA HIS A 56 -23.89 -10.92 -3.62
C HIS A 56 -25.21 -11.71 -3.50
N ASP A 57 -25.32 -12.55 -2.47
CA ASP A 57 -26.53 -13.34 -2.25
C ASP A 57 -27.74 -12.47 -1.88
N LEU A 58 -27.53 -11.44 -1.08
CA LEU A 58 -28.57 -10.47 -0.73
C LEU A 58 -29.10 -9.75 -1.99
N MET A 59 -28.21 -9.29 -2.86
CA MET A 59 -28.61 -8.60 -4.09
C MET A 59 -29.32 -9.53 -5.10
N ASN A 60 -28.92 -10.81 -5.14
CA ASN A 60 -29.55 -11.80 -6.02
C ASN A 60 -30.93 -12.24 -5.50
N ALA A 61 -31.10 -12.32 -4.18
CA ALA A 61 -32.37 -12.69 -3.57
C ALA A 61 -33.42 -11.57 -3.68
N GLU A 62 -32.98 -10.31 -3.75
CA GLU A 62 -33.83 -9.12 -3.66
C GLU A 62 -33.56 -8.19 -4.87
N PRO A 63 -34.21 -8.42 -6.01
CA PRO A 63 -33.96 -7.65 -7.24
C PRO A 63 -34.11 -6.13 -7.09
N GLU A 64 -34.95 -5.67 -6.16
CA GLU A 64 -35.13 -4.23 -5.90
C GLU A 64 -33.87 -3.58 -5.33
N LEU A 65 -33.07 -4.34 -4.57
CA LEU A 65 -31.83 -3.83 -3.99
C LEU A 65 -30.76 -3.58 -5.07
N ILE A 66 -30.72 -4.40 -6.11
CA ILE A 66 -29.73 -4.26 -7.20
C ILE A 66 -30.00 -3.00 -8.04
N HIS A 67 -31.24 -2.50 -8.05
CA HIS A 67 -31.58 -1.24 -8.70
C HIS A 67 -31.36 -0.02 -7.81
N SER A 68 -31.13 -0.21 -6.50
CA SER A 68 -30.73 0.85 -5.61
C SER A 68 -29.25 1.20 -5.77
N TRP A 69 -28.93 2.47 -6.03
CA TRP A 69 -27.55 2.90 -6.12
C TRP A 69 -26.75 2.63 -4.83
N ARG A 70 -27.43 2.62 -3.66
CA ARG A 70 -26.79 2.27 -2.40
C ARG A 70 -26.39 0.80 -2.37
N GLY A 71 -27.29 -0.09 -2.79
CA GLY A 71 -27.01 -1.52 -2.93
C GLY A 71 -25.85 -1.77 -3.90
N GLN A 72 -25.89 -1.13 -5.06
CA GLN A 72 -24.80 -1.20 -6.05
C GLN A 72 -23.46 -0.74 -5.46
N MET A 73 -23.45 0.35 -4.67
CA MET A 73 -22.24 0.87 -4.04
C MET A 73 -21.67 -0.10 -3.01
N PHE A 74 -22.49 -0.69 -2.15
CA PHE A 74 -22.02 -1.66 -1.16
C PHE A 74 -21.54 -2.96 -1.79
N LEU A 75 -22.25 -3.46 -2.80
CA LEU A 75 -21.77 -4.62 -3.57
C LEU A 75 -20.46 -4.30 -4.31
N THR A 76 -20.31 -3.08 -4.85
CA THR A 76 -19.06 -2.65 -5.49
C THR A 76 -17.90 -2.68 -4.50
N LEU A 77 -18.08 -2.16 -3.28
CA LEU A 77 -17.04 -2.20 -2.23
C LEU A 77 -16.66 -3.64 -1.89
N ALA A 78 -17.65 -4.51 -1.64
CA ALA A 78 -17.40 -5.91 -1.33
C ALA A 78 -16.67 -6.65 -2.46
N ALA A 79 -17.10 -6.43 -3.71
CA ALA A 79 -16.47 -7.02 -4.89
C ALA A 79 -15.04 -6.50 -5.12
N TYR A 80 -14.82 -5.21 -4.92
CA TYR A 80 -13.51 -4.59 -5.02
C TYR A 80 -12.54 -5.13 -3.96
N ASP A 81 -12.99 -5.27 -2.71
CA ASP A 81 -12.17 -5.80 -1.62
C ASP A 81 -11.72 -7.24 -1.90
N VAL A 82 -12.64 -8.12 -2.32
CA VAL A 82 -12.28 -9.51 -2.63
C VAL A 82 -11.39 -9.62 -3.86
N TYR A 83 -11.63 -8.81 -4.90
CA TYR A 83 -10.79 -8.75 -6.08
C TYR A 83 -9.37 -8.30 -5.73
N THR A 84 -9.25 -7.21 -4.98
CA THR A 84 -7.98 -6.67 -4.53
C THR A 84 -7.24 -7.66 -3.62
N ARG A 85 -7.95 -8.31 -2.69
CA ARG A 85 -7.36 -9.32 -1.80
C ARG A 85 -6.76 -10.49 -2.57
N ARG A 86 -7.53 -11.07 -3.50
CA ARG A 86 -7.07 -12.22 -4.30
C ARG A 86 -5.86 -11.85 -5.17
N ARG A 87 -5.89 -10.68 -5.79
CA ARG A 87 -4.76 -10.16 -6.56
C ARG A 87 -3.54 -9.93 -5.67
N LEU A 88 -3.72 -9.31 -4.51
CA LEU A 88 -2.63 -9.03 -3.58
C LEU A 88 -1.91 -10.33 -3.16
N ILE A 89 -2.66 -11.38 -2.84
CA ILE A 89 -2.09 -12.68 -2.49
C ILE A 89 -1.32 -13.27 -3.68
N ALA A 90 -1.92 -13.29 -4.86
CA ALA A 90 -1.30 -13.85 -6.05
C ALA A 90 -0.05 -13.08 -6.49
N GLU A 91 -0.14 -11.74 -6.52
CA GLU A 91 0.95 -10.86 -6.98
C GLU A 91 2.10 -10.79 -5.96
N SER A 92 1.82 -10.83 -4.66
CA SER A 92 2.87 -10.95 -3.63
C SER A 92 3.59 -12.30 -3.71
N GLY A 93 2.86 -13.39 -3.98
CA GLY A 93 3.45 -14.71 -4.23
C GLY A 93 4.33 -14.75 -5.49
N ALA A 94 3.89 -14.07 -6.56
CA ALA A 94 4.68 -13.92 -7.78
C ALA A 94 5.97 -13.14 -7.55
N GLU A 95 5.93 -12.04 -6.81
CA GLU A 95 7.14 -11.28 -6.45
C GLU A 95 8.10 -12.10 -5.56
N ALA A 96 7.57 -12.85 -4.60
CA ALA A 96 8.39 -13.76 -3.79
C ALA A 96 9.08 -14.83 -4.65
N THR A 97 8.36 -15.40 -5.64
CA THR A 97 8.92 -16.36 -6.61
C THR A 97 10.01 -15.72 -7.47
N PHE A 98 9.77 -14.51 -7.96
CA PHE A 98 10.77 -13.74 -8.69
C PHE A 98 12.05 -13.52 -7.86
N ASN A 99 11.90 -13.04 -6.62
CA ASN A 99 13.03 -12.78 -5.73
C ASN A 99 13.84 -14.06 -5.46
N ALA A 100 13.16 -15.17 -5.19
CA ALA A 100 13.79 -16.47 -5.00
C ALA A 100 14.56 -16.95 -6.25
N ALA A 101 13.94 -16.80 -7.43
CA ALA A 101 14.57 -17.14 -8.70
C ALA A 101 15.82 -16.29 -8.99
N CYS A 102 15.78 -14.99 -8.73
CA CYS A 102 16.95 -14.10 -8.86
C CYS A 102 18.11 -14.54 -7.95
N LEU A 103 17.81 -14.95 -6.72
CA LEU A 103 18.83 -15.37 -5.76
C LEU A 103 19.39 -16.77 -6.06
N ALA A 104 18.59 -17.65 -6.63
CA ALA A 104 18.97 -19.01 -7.01
C ALA A 104 19.69 -19.09 -8.37
N HIS A 105 19.62 -18.04 -9.17
CA HIS A 105 20.24 -18.03 -10.51
C HIS A 105 21.75 -18.19 -10.40
N THR A 106 22.28 -19.15 -11.16
CA THR A 106 23.71 -19.44 -11.27
C THR A 106 24.16 -19.21 -12.70
N GLY A 107 25.05 -18.29 -12.91
CA GLY A 107 25.54 -17.92 -14.24
C GLY A 107 25.34 -16.42 -14.52
N ASP A 108 25.61 -16.05 -15.77
CA ASP A 108 25.47 -14.68 -16.22
C ASP A 108 23.99 -14.30 -16.37
N PHE A 109 23.65 -13.09 -15.99
CA PHE A 109 22.35 -12.50 -16.28
C PHE A 109 22.35 -11.89 -17.69
N ASP A 110 22.24 -12.75 -18.70
CA ASP A 110 22.00 -12.31 -20.06
C ASP A 110 20.58 -11.76 -20.26
N ASP A 111 20.28 -11.20 -21.43
CA ASP A 111 18.98 -10.59 -21.67
C ASP A 111 17.84 -11.61 -21.63
N ALA A 112 18.08 -12.86 -22.07
CA ALA A 112 17.08 -13.91 -22.04
C ALA A 112 16.74 -14.33 -20.60
N SER A 113 17.75 -14.44 -19.73
CA SER A 113 17.56 -14.70 -18.30
C SER A 113 16.77 -13.59 -17.62
N LEU A 114 17.09 -12.31 -17.93
CA LEU A 114 16.34 -11.17 -17.40
C LEU A 114 14.89 -11.15 -17.88
N ASP A 115 14.65 -11.47 -19.17
CA ASP A 115 13.28 -11.58 -19.71
C ASP A 115 12.48 -12.67 -19.00
N HIS A 116 13.08 -13.84 -18.82
CA HIS A 116 12.42 -14.92 -18.10
C HIS A 116 12.06 -14.53 -16.67
N LEU A 117 12.96 -13.91 -15.92
CA LEU A 117 12.69 -13.48 -14.54
C LEU A 117 11.52 -12.51 -14.48
N VAL A 118 11.45 -11.52 -15.37
CA VAL A 118 10.35 -10.56 -15.41
C VAL A 118 8.99 -11.25 -15.59
N THR A 119 8.91 -12.35 -16.36
CA THR A 119 7.65 -13.09 -16.53
C THR A 119 7.09 -13.63 -15.21
N LEU A 120 7.95 -13.93 -14.24
CA LEU A 120 7.55 -14.45 -12.93
C LEU A 120 6.76 -13.44 -12.09
N LEU A 121 6.85 -12.14 -12.39
CA LEU A 121 6.14 -11.08 -11.68
C LEU A 121 4.65 -11.01 -11.98
N THR A 122 4.19 -11.72 -13.02
CA THR A 122 2.79 -11.79 -13.40
C THR A 122 2.24 -13.16 -13.00
N PRO A 123 1.43 -13.25 -11.96
CA PRO A 123 0.83 -14.51 -11.56
C PRO A 123 -0.16 -15.02 -12.60
N ALA A 124 -0.40 -16.32 -12.60
CA ALA A 124 -1.54 -16.87 -13.31
C ALA A 124 -2.84 -16.27 -12.74
N PRO A 125 -3.87 -16.03 -13.57
CA PRO A 125 -5.17 -15.58 -13.10
C PRO A 125 -5.75 -16.54 -12.06
N PHE A 126 -6.33 -16.02 -10.99
CA PHE A 126 -7.09 -16.84 -10.05
C PHE A 126 -8.47 -17.21 -10.65
N SER A 127 -9.07 -18.24 -10.08
CA SER A 127 -10.39 -18.70 -10.55
C SER A 127 -11.42 -17.56 -10.53
N ASN A 128 -12.15 -17.40 -11.62
CA ASN A 128 -13.17 -16.37 -11.82
C ASN A 128 -12.66 -14.90 -11.78
N GLN A 129 -11.38 -14.66 -12.03
CA GLN A 129 -10.82 -13.30 -11.99
C GLN A 129 -11.52 -12.36 -12.95
N ASP A 130 -11.66 -12.75 -14.22
CA ASP A 130 -12.28 -11.92 -15.25
C ASP A 130 -13.76 -11.65 -14.94
N MET A 131 -14.49 -12.67 -14.49
CA MET A 131 -15.91 -12.54 -14.14
C MET A 131 -16.10 -11.55 -12.96
N LEU A 132 -15.25 -11.62 -11.94
CA LEU A 132 -15.32 -10.71 -10.81
C LEU A 132 -14.96 -9.28 -11.23
N ARG A 133 -13.92 -9.14 -12.07
CA ARG A 133 -13.52 -7.85 -12.65
C ARG A 133 -14.64 -7.23 -13.48
N ASP A 134 -15.26 -8.01 -14.37
CA ASP A 134 -16.35 -7.54 -15.22
C ASP A 134 -17.59 -7.16 -14.40
N SER A 135 -17.85 -7.86 -13.30
CA SER A 135 -18.91 -7.50 -12.35
C SER A 135 -18.64 -6.11 -11.73
N ILE A 136 -17.39 -5.83 -11.32
CA ILE A 136 -17.02 -4.50 -10.77
C ILE A 136 -17.18 -3.42 -11.84
N VAL A 137 -16.74 -3.67 -13.07
CA VAL A 137 -16.88 -2.73 -14.19
C VAL A 137 -18.36 -2.45 -14.50
N GLY A 138 -19.20 -3.49 -14.46
CA GLY A 138 -20.65 -3.38 -14.66
C GLY A 138 -21.33 -2.56 -13.54
N LEU A 139 -20.89 -2.73 -12.29
CA LEU A 139 -21.39 -1.94 -11.15
C LEU A 139 -20.97 -0.47 -11.26
N TYR A 140 -19.76 -0.16 -11.72
CA TYR A 140 -19.34 1.22 -11.99
C TYR A 140 -20.19 1.86 -13.10
N GLU A 141 -20.50 1.13 -14.16
CA GLU A 141 -21.42 1.61 -15.20
C GLU A 141 -22.82 1.90 -14.63
N ALA A 142 -23.36 0.98 -13.83
CA ALA A 142 -24.67 1.14 -13.20
C ALA A 142 -24.71 2.36 -12.27
N LEU A 143 -23.65 2.59 -11.48
CA LEU A 143 -23.52 3.75 -10.61
C LEU A 143 -23.38 5.07 -11.39
N TRP A 144 -22.68 5.05 -12.51
CA TRP A 144 -22.64 6.20 -13.42
C TRP A 144 -24.04 6.53 -13.96
N GLN A 145 -24.78 5.54 -14.44
CA GLN A 145 -26.11 5.74 -15.00
C GLN A 145 -27.13 6.20 -13.94
N SER A 146 -27.00 5.74 -12.70
CA SER A 146 -27.97 6.05 -11.64
C SER A 146 -27.71 7.37 -10.90
N ILE A 147 -26.46 7.67 -10.60
CA ILE A 147 -26.09 8.84 -9.77
C ILE A 147 -24.95 9.68 -10.34
N GLY A 148 -24.46 9.38 -11.54
CA GLY A 148 -23.33 10.09 -12.14
C GLY A 148 -22.00 9.89 -11.43
N LEU A 149 -21.79 8.74 -10.78
CA LEU A 149 -20.54 8.47 -10.07
C LEU A 149 -19.36 8.36 -11.04
N GLN A 150 -18.41 9.27 -10.93
CA GLN A 150 -17.25 9.40 -11.81
C GLN A 150 -16.08 8.54 -11.35
N THR A 151 -16.10 7.25 -11.69
CA THR A 151 -15.03 6.29 -11.35
C THR A 151 -13.95 6.15 -12.42
N SER A 152 -14.02 6.94 -13.50
CA SER A 152 -13.09 6.91 -14.63
C SER A 152 -12.92 8.30 -15.24
N VAL A 153 -11.70 8.67 -15.61
CA VAL A 153 -11.40 9.87 -16.40
C VAL A 153 -11.89 9.68 -17.83
N GLU A 154 -11.56 8.54 -18.43
CA GLU A 154 -11.81 8.27 -19.85
C GLU A 154 -13.29 8.01 -20.13
N LYS A 155 -13.94 7.20 -19.29
CA LYS A 155 -15.35 6.81 -19.51
C LYS A 155 -16.34 7.80 -18.90
N TYR A 156 -16.05 8.33 -17.71
CA TYR A 156 -17.02 9.05 -16.90
C TYR A 156 -16.58 10.48 -16.55
N GLN A 157 -15.55 10.97 -17.26
CA GLN A 157 -15.09 12.37 -17.19
C GLN A 157 -14.71 12.85 -15.79
N ALA A 158 -14.13 11.95 -14.98
CA ALA A 158 -13.59 12.36 -13.69
C ALA A 158 -12.46 13.38 -13.85
N SER A 159 -12.27 14.23 -12.86
CA SER A 159 -11.33 15.37 -12.94
C SER A 159 -9.86 14.98 -12.86
N GLY A 160 -9.53 13.73 -12.55
CA GLY A 160 -8.17 13.21 -12.46
C GLY A 160 -8.12 11.82 -11.86
N ARG A 161 -7.10 11.04 -12.21
CA ARG A 161 -6.93 9.65 -11.74
C ARG A 161 -6.73 9.59 -10.22
N GLU A 162 -6.06 10.58 -9.64
CA GLU A 162 -5.79 10.69 -8.21
C GLU A 162 -7.02 11.08 -7.36
N ARG A 163 -8.19 11.25 -7.98
CA ARG A 163 -9.43 11.68 -7.32
C ARG A 163 -10.50 10.59 -7.25
N GLY A 164 -10.08 9.36 -7.01
CA GLY A 164 -11.00 8.24 -6.82
C GLY A 164 -11.41 7.53 -8.11
N CYS A 165 -10.64 7.64 -9.18
CA CYS A 165 -10.85 6.88 -10.41
C CYS A 165 -10.45 5.42 -10.24
N SER A 166 -11.25 4.70 -9.46
CA SER A 166 -10.97 3.31 -9.09
C SER A 166 -10.95 2.36 -10.29
N LEU A 167 -11.62 2.72 -11.40
CA LEU A 167 -11.62 1.90 -12.61
C LEU A 167 -10.24 1.87 -13.28
N GLU A 168 -9.56 3.01 -13.42
CA GLU A 168 -8.19 3.05 -13.97
C GLU A 168 -7.17 2.38 -13.06
N LEU A 169 -7.42 2.39 -11.76
CA LEU A 169 -6.52 1.81 -10.76
C LEU A 169 -6.78 0.31 -10.53
N LEU A 170 -7.92 -0.20 -11.01
CA LEU A 170 -8.39 -1.56 -10.73
C LEU A 170 -7.35 -2.63 -11.05
N ASP A 171 -6.65 -2.48 -12.17
CA ASP A 171 -5.68 -3.45 -12.68
C ASP A 171 -4.22 -3.04 -12.50
N TYR A 172 -3.94 -1.98 -11.74
CA TYR A 172 -2.56 -1.61 -11.42
C TYR A 172 -1.88 -2.73 -10.61
N PRO A 173 -0.61 -3.03 -10.89
CA PRO A 173 0.11 -4.04 -10.11
C PRO A 173 0.10 -3.74 -8.62
N LEU A 174 -0.25 -4.73 -7.82
CA LEU A 174 -0.22 -4.65 -6.35
C LEU A 174 1.16 -5.03 -5.78
N ASN A 175 2.02 -5.66 -6.60
CA ASN A 175 3.43 -5.91 -6.30
C ASN A 175 4.34 -4.81 -6.89
N ASN A 176 5.65 -4.99 -6.81
CA ASN A 176 6.62 -4.02 -7.31
C ASN A 176 6.99 -4.21 -8.79
N ARG A 177 6.14 -4.89 -9.57
CA ARG A 177 6.41 -5.26 -10.97
C ARG A 177 6.92 -4.08 -11.80
N TRP A 178 6.22 -2.97 -11.82
CA TRP A 178 6.59 -1.82 -12.67
C TRP A 178 7.93 -1.22 -12.29
N TRP A 179 8.22 -1.12 -10.97
CA TRP A 179 9.53 -0.67 -10.52
C TRP A 179 10.64 -1.66 -10.92
N ILE A 180 10.40 -2.97 -10.76
CA ILE A 180 11.36 -4.01 -11.12
C ILE A 180 11.64 -4.00 -12.65
N GLU A 181 10.61 -3.85 -13.45
CA GLU A 181 10.73 -3.73 -14.92
C GLU A 181 11.62 -2.54 -15.31
N ASP A 182 11.47 -1.39 -14.65
CA ASP A 182 12.32 -0.21 -14.87
C ASP A 182 13.75 -0.42 -14.38
N GLU A 183 13.94 -1.00 -13.20
CA GLU A 183 15.28 -1.35 -12.72
C GLU A 183 15.97 -2.35 -13.65
N PHE A 184 15.23 -3.31 -14.21
CA PHE A 184 15.78 -4.26 -15.17
C PHE A 184 16.20 -3.61 -16.49
N LYS A 185 15.52 -2.55 -16.94
CA LYS A 185 16.02 -1.73 -18.08
C LYS A 185 17.41 -1.14 -17.77
N LYS A 186 17.61 -0.64 -16.54
CA LYS A 186 18.92 -0.13 -16.09
C LYS A 186 19.94 -1.25 -15.97
N VAL A 187 19.57 -2.41 -15.44
CA VAL A 187 20.43 -3.60 -15.36
C VAL A 187 20.91 -4.04 -16.76
N ARG A 188 20.04 -4.04 -17.77
CA ARG A 188 20.42 -4.39 -19.15
C ARG A 188 21.50 -3.46 -19.73
N ALA A 189 21.53 -2.20 -19.32
CA ALA A 189 22.53 -1.24 -19.75
C ALA A 189 23.90 -1.46 -19.08
N LEU A 190 23.99 -2.28 -18.04
CA LEU A 190 25.25 -2.62 -17.37
C LEU A 190 26.02 -3.69 -18.14
N PRO A 191 27.37 -3.70 -18.01
CA PRO A 191 28.17 -4.85 -18.39
C PRO A 191 27.67 -6.14 -17.72
N VAL A 192 27.66 -7.26 -18.43
CA VAL A 192 27.09 -8.53 -17.93
C VAL A 192 27.70 -8.92 -16.57
N ALA A 193 28.99 -8.71 -16.36
CA ALA A 193 29.66 -9.01 -15.10
C ALA A 193 29.13 -8.20 -13.88
N GLU A 194 28.48 -7.06 -14.11
CA GLU A 194 27.95 -6.20 -13.04
C GLU A 194 26.46 -6.48 -12.74
N ARG A 195 25.77 -7.16 -13.67
CA ARG A 195 24.33 -7.40 -13.58
C ARG A 195 23.94 -8.23 -12.36
N ALA A 196 24.75 -9.23 -12.00
CA ALA A 196 24.48 -10.10 -10.86
C ALA A 196 24.34 -9.33 -9.54
N ALA A 197 25.23 -8.37 -9.29
CA ALA A 197 25.14 -7.53 -8.08
C ALA A 197 23.90 -6.62 -8.09
N ALA A 198 23.54 -6.07 -9.26
CA ALA A 198 22.36 -5.23 -9.41
C ALA A 198 21.06 -6.02 -9.23
N VAL A 199 20.94 -7.21 -9.85
CA VAL A 199 19.77 -8.11 -9.67
C VAL A 199 19.63 -8.55 -8.22
N ARG A 200 20.72 -8.93 -7.56
CA ARG A 200 20.71 -9.30 -6.13
C ARG A 200 20.22 -8.14 -5.27
N ARG A 201 20.67 -6.92 -5.52
CA ARG A 201 20.20 -5.72 -4.79
C ARG A 201 18.69 -5.52 -4.95
N ILE A 202 18.15 -5.72 -6.15
CA ILE A 202 16.71 -5.63 -6.41
C ILE A 202 15.97 -6.71 -5.64
N ALA A 203 16.40 -7.96 -5.72
CA ALA A 203 15.75 -9.10 -5.08
C ALA A 203 15.81 -9.08 -3.55
N THR A 204 16.79 -8.38 -2.97
CA THR A 204 16.96 -8.25 -1.50
C THR A 204 16.60 -6.86 -0.99
N TRP A 205 15.92 -6.04 -1.77
CA TRP A 205 15.61 -4.65 -1.43
C TRP A 205 14.95 -4.49 -0.07
N GLU A 206 13.99 -5.35 0.23
CA GLU A 206 13.24 -5.37 1.50
C GLU A 206 13.91 -6.22 2.59
N GLN A 207 15.07 -6.81 2.32
CA GLN A 207 15.78 -7.74 3.20
C GLN A 207 17.21 -7.24 3.47
N PRO A 208 17.37 -6.21 4.32
CA PRO A 208 18.67 -5.57 4.54
C PRO A 208 19.70 -6.42 5.29
N GLY A 209 19.31 -7.62 5.74
CA GLY A 209 20.20 -8.56 6.43
C GLY A 209 20.01 -8.60 7.96
N PRO A 210 20.73 -9.52 8.63
CA PRO A 210 20.54 -9.77 10.05
C PRO A 210 20.83 -8.55 10.93
N GLY A 211 19.91 -8.25 11.84
CA GLY A 211 20.03 -7.12 12.76
C GLY A 211 19.76 -5.75 12.12
N SER A 212 19.40 -5.73 10.85
CA SER A 212 18.87 -4.57 10.13
C SER A 212 17.36 -4.68 10.00
N TYR A 213 16.69 -3.55 9.78
CA TYR A 213 15.23 -3.48 9.71
C TYR A 213 14.81 -2.72 8.45
N TYR A 214 13.58 -3.00 7.98
CA TYR A 214 12.97 -2.35 6.83
C TYR A 214 11.51 -2.02 7.11
N ASP A 215 11.08 -0.84 6.69
CA ASP A 215 9.71 -0.35 6.77
C ASP A 215 9.31 0.31 5.46
N ALA A 216 8.27 -0.22 4.80
CA ALA A 216 7.62 0.41 3.66
C ALA A 216 6.47 1.28 4.17
N LEU A 217 6.71 2.55 4.45
CA LEU A 217 5.70 3.45 5.03
C LEU A 217 4.47 3.60 4.15
N GLY A 218 4.64 3.46 2.84
CA GLY A 218 3.56 3.44 1.87
C GLY A 218 2.79 2.12 1.79
N HIS A 219 3.20 1.10 2.53
CA HIS A 219 2.54 -0.20 2.58
C HIS A 219 2.40 -0.64 4.05
N PRO A 220 1.31 -0.26 4.72
CA PRO A 220 1.19 -0.42 6.17
C PRO A 220 1.45 -1.84 6.70
N GLY A 221 1.07 -2.88 5.97
CA GLY A 221 1.38 -4.27 6.31
C GLY A 221 2.88 -4.62 6.27
N LYS A 222 3.73 -3.75 5.68
CA LYS A 222 5.19 -3.89 5.60
C LYS A 222 5.95 -2.82 6.40
N ALA A 223 5.29 -2.18 7.36
CA ALA A 223 5.87 -1.15 8.23
C ALA A 223 5.66 -1.48 9.71
N PRO A 224 6.24 -2.60 10.21
CA PRO A 224 5.97 -3.11 11.55
C PRO A 224 6.50 -2.22 12.68
N HIS A 225 7.45 -1.32 12.39
CA HIS A 225 8.08 -0.48 13.40
C HIS A 225 7.42 0.90 13.53
N VAL A 226 6.42 1.21 12.70
CA VAL A 226 5.65 2.45 12.83
C VAL A 226 4.87 2.43 14.14
N VAL A 227 5.08 3.46 14.96
CA VAL A 227 4.31 3.67 16.20
C VAL A 227 2.94 4.20 15.81
N ARG A 228 1.90 3.40 16.05
CA ARG A 228 0.53 3.75 15.74
C ARG A 228 -0.16 4.41 16.93
N GLY A 229 -1.25 5.08 16.66
CA GLY A 229 -2.06 5.69 17.72
C GLY A 229 -1.60 7.09 18.14
N LEU A 230 -0.71 7.72 17.37
CA LEU A 230 -0.24 9.08 17.59
C LEU A 230 -0.75 9.99 16.47
N GLU A 231 -1.50 11.03 16.82
CA GLU A 231 -2.00 12.07 15.88
C GLU A 231 -2.94 11.54 14.78
N LEU A 232 -2.86 12.10 13.58
CA LEU A 232 -3.67 11.70 12.43
C LEU A 232 -3.38 10.28 11.91
N GLY A 233 -2.25 9.70 12.28
CA GLY A 233 -1.90 8.31 12.01
C GLY A 233 -2.63 7.30 12.88
N VAL A 234 -3.64 7.72 13.61
CA VAL A 234 -4.41 6.91 14.57
C VAL A 234 -5.46 6.05 13.90
N GLU A 235 -5.73 6.23 12.63
CA GLU A 235 -6.70 5.37 11.98
C GLU A 235 -6.24 3.92 12.05
N PRO A 236 -6.96 3.06 12.77
CA PRO A 236 -6.59 1.64 12.93
C PRO A 236 -6.45 0.93 11.60
N ASP A 237 -7.04 1.51 10.57
CA ASP A 237 -7.20 0.90 9.26
C ASP A 237 -6.18 1.37 8.22
N LEU A 238 -5.18 2.17 8.61
CA LEU A 238 -4.04 2.46 7.74
C LEU A 238 -3.32 1.17 7.29
N GLU A 239 -3.48 0.08 8.04
CA GLU A 239 -2.98 -1.24 7.62
C GLU A 239 -3.62 -1.76 6.34
N ARG A 240 -4.78 -1.25 5.98
CA ARG A 240 -5.52 -1.63 4.80
C ARG A 240 -5.40 -0.70 3.62
N ALA A 241 -4.90 0.48 3.81
CA ALA A 241 -4.72 1.44 2.73
C ALA A 241 -3.70 0.93 1.71
N ILE A 242 -3.99 -0.23 1.15
CA ILE A 242 -3.31 -0.82 0.01
C ILE A 242 -3.90 -0.17 -1.23
N LEU A 243 -3.71 1.12 -1.36
CA LEU A 243 -3.73 1.72 -2.66
C LEU A 243 -2.30 1.70 -3.16
N PRO A 244 -1.98 0.82 -4.10
CA PRO A 244 -0.66 0.76 -4.68
C PRO A 244 -0.50 1.90 -5.68
N THR A 245 -0.76 3.11 -5.26
CA THR A 245 -0.45 4.27 -6.06
C THR A 245 1.06 4.41 -6.06
N GLN A 246 1.69 3.85 -7.05
CA GLN A 246 3.11 4.06 -7.27
C GLN A 246 3.30 5.47 -7.82
N TRP A 247 4.23 6.18 -7.23
CA TRP A 247 4.66 7.45 -7.76
C TRP A 247 5.69 7.19 -8.84
N TRP A 248 5.41 7.60 -10.06
CA TRP A 248 6.36 7.54 -11.15
C TRP A 248 7.06 8.89 -11.29
N THR A 249 8.26 8.85 -11.81
CA THR A 249 9.08 10.02 -12.16
C THR A 249 9.31 10.04 -13.66
N ASP A 250 9.83 11.11 -14.19
CA ASP A 250 10.26 11.22 -15.58
C ASP A 250 11.36 10.19 -15.93
N ASN A 251 12.02 9.63 -14.91
CA ASN A 251 13.07 8.64 -15.03
C ASN A 251 12.63 7.20 -14.74
N GLY A 252 11.33 6.95 -14.68
CA GLY A 252 10.75 5.62 -14.45
C GLY A 252 9.90 5.51 -13.20
N MET A 253 9.60 4.27 -12.80
CA MET A 253 8.74 3.98 -11.65
C MET A 253 9.56 3.94 -10.36
N SER A 254 9.03 4.52 -9.30
CA SER A 254 9.61 4.44 -7.97
C SER A 254 8.84 3.44 -7.10
N ARG A 255 9.48 3.04 -5.99
CA ARG A 255 8.81 2.29 -4.93
C ARG A 255 8.02 3.18 -3.97
N LEU A 256 7.97 4.48 -4.23
CA LEU A 256 7.19 5.42 -3.43
C LEU A 256 5.71 5.06 -3.51
N ARG A 257 5.13 4.67 -2.39
CA ARG A 257 3.71 4.38 -2.25
C ARG A 257 3.04 5.55 -1.57
N LEU A 258 1.88 5.95 -2.10
CA LEU A 258 1.04 6.93 -1.45
C LEU A 258 0.05 6.22 -0.53
N THR A 259 0.25 6.40 0.76
CA THR A 259 -0.75 6.12 1.79
C THR A 259 -1.03 7.39 2.56
N TRP A 260 -1.94 7.33 3.50
CA TRP A 260 -2.15 8.45 4.43
C TRP A 260 -0.85 8.89 5.09
N GLN A 261 -0.02 7.96 5.56
CA GLN A 261 1.26 8.23 6.21
C GLN A 261 2.28 8.89 5.30
N THR A 262 2.27 8.57 4.00
CA THR A 262 3.23 9.15 3.05
C THR A 262 2.66 10.32 2.27
N TRP A 263 1.35 10.51 2.33
CA TRP A 263 0.66 11.56 1.58
C TRP A 263 0.46 12.82 2.39
N MET A 264 -0.07 12.68 3.60
CA MET A 264 -0.53 13.83 4.38
C MET A 264 0.46 14.25 5.45
N ASP A 265 1.28 13.30 5.96
CA ASP A 265 2.23 13.60 7.02
C ASP A 265 3.38 12.58 7.07
N TRP A 266 4.37 12.87 7.93
CA TRP A 266 5.40 11.94 8.33
C TRP A 266 4.82 10.94 9.32
N PRO A 267 5.40 9.71 9.43
CA PRO A 267 5.05 8.83 10.53
C PRO A 267 5.37 9.52 11.86
N ALA A 268 4.48 9.39 12.83
CA ALA A 268 4.68 10.00 14.16
C ALA A 268 5.99 9.54 14.81
N ALA A 269 6.28 8.24 14.73
CA ALA A 269 7.55 7.66 15.11
C ALA A 269 7.77 6.28 14.48
N LEU A 270 9.03 5.87 14.40
CA LEU A 270 9.47 4.50 14.15
C LEU A 270 10.22 4.00 15.39
N ARG A 271 9.90 2.79 15.85
CA ARG A 271 10.55 2.22 17.03
C ARG A 271 11.22 0.89 16.71
N TYR A 272 12.52 0.82 17.00
CA TYR A 272 13.33 -0.37 16.80
C TYR A 272 13.89 -0.85 18.14
N ASP A 273 13.64 -2.11 18.45
CA ASP A 273 14.09 -2.78 19.66
C ASP A 273 15.11 -3.88 19.31
N GLY A 274 15.87 -4.35 20.30
CA GLY A 274 16.81 -5.45 20.12
C GLY A 274 18.07 -5.09 19.32
N LEU A 275 18.46 -3.82 19.31
CA LEU A 275 19.68 -3.38 18.65
C LEU A 275 20.91 -3.91 19.41
N ASP A 276 21.95 -4.23 18.66
CA ASP A 276 23.26 -4.56 19.21
C ASP A 276 23.98 -3.26 19.66
N PRO A 277 24.19 -3.02 20.96
CA PRO A 277 24.82 -1.79 21.43
C PRO A 277 26.26 -1.59 20.97
N LYS A 278 26.90 -2.65 20.45
CA LYS A 278 28.28 -2.61 19.94
C LYS A 278 28.39 -2.35 18.47
N ALA A 279 27.29 -2.50 17.72
CA ALA A 279 27.24 -2.27 16.30
C ALA A 279 27.07 -0.77 15.97
N SER A 280 27.49 -0.36 14.80
CA SER A 280 27.12 0.92 14.22
C SER A 280 25.85 0.76 13.37
N TYR A 281 25.07 1.84 13.29
CA TYR A 281 23.83 1.87 12.54
C TYR A 281 23.74 3.09 11.64
N THR A 282 23.09 2.90 10.49
CA THR A 282 22.75 4.01 9.59
C THR A 282 21.24 3.96 9.31
N LEU A 283 20.57 5.07 9.50
CA LEU A 283 19.20 5.25 9.03
C LEU A 283 19.25 5.66 7.56
N ARG A 284 18.65 4.85 6.68
CA ARG A 284 18.50 5.16 5.25
C ARG A 284 17.03 5.44 4.97
N ILE A 285 16.75 6.48 4.20
CA ILE A 285 15.40 6.91 3.87
C ILE A 285 15.30 7.07 2.36
N ASN A 286 14.29 6.46 1.77
CA ASN A 286 13.83 6.72 0.41
C ASN A 286 12.55 7.56 0.47
N GLY A 287 12.45 8.58 -0.38
CA GLY A 287 11.30 9.47 -0.43
C GLY A 287 11.67 10.77 -1.14
N TYR A 288 10.71 11.69 -1.20
CA TYR A 288 10.89 12.97 -1.85
C TYR A 288 11.35 14.05 -0.84
N GLY A 289 12.16 15.00 -1.30
CA GLY A 289 12.55 16.18 -0.55
C GLY A 289 13.53 15.91 0.57
N THR A 290 13.46 16.68 1.64
CA THR A 290 14.40 16.68 2.77
C THR A 290 13.85 15.88 3.95
N ALA A 291 14.66 14.99 4.54
CA ALA A 291 14.34 14.33 5.79
C ALA A 291 15.12 14.95 6.94
N LEU A 292 14.47 15.14 8.08
CA LEU A 292 15.05 15.66 9.32
C LEU A 292 14.77 14.68 10.47
N PRO A 293 15.39 13.47 10.46
CA PRO A 293 15.17 12.48 11.49
C PRO A 293 15.84 12.87 12.81
N VAL A 294 15.17 12.51 13.91
CA VAL A 294 15.64 12.69 15.29
C VAL A 294 15.57 11.34 15.98
N ALA A 295 16.70 10.79 16.39
CA ALA A 295 16.79 9.50 17.08
C ALA A 295 16.98 9.68 18.58
N ASN A 296 16.05 9.19 19.40
CA ASN A 296 16.04 9.37 20.87
C ASN A 296 16.31 10.83 21.28
N GLY A 297 15.67 11.79 20.62
CA GLY A 297 15.84 13.23 20.88
C GLY A 297 17.10 13.86 20.26
N THR A 298 17.96 13.08 19.60
CA THR A 298 19.19 13.57 18.95
C THR A 298 18.94 13.78 17.46
N PRO A 299 19.00 15.02 16.94
CA PRO A 299 18.93 15.29 15.51
C PRO A 299 20.07 14.60 14.77
N LEU A 300 19.76 13.92 13.67
CA LEU A 300 20.76 13.23 12.86
C LEU A 300 21.22 14.11 11.68
N SER A 301 22.51 14.07 11.40
CA SER A 301 23.09 14.77 10.25
C SER A 301 23.28 13.81 9.08
N PRO A 302 22.91 14.21 7.85
CA PRO A 302 23.03 13.34 6.69
C PRO A 302 24.49 13.14 6.26
N SER A 303 24.86 11.93 5.92
CA SER A 303 26.05 11.60 5.14
C SER A 303 25.76 11.55 3.62
N LEU A 304 24.49 11.34 3.26
CA LEU A 304 23.97 11.39 1.90
C LEU A 304 22.63 12.11 1.89
N SER A 305 22.40 13.01 0.92
CA SER A 305 21.24 13.93 0.90
C SER A 305 20.56 13.96 -0.47
N GLY A 306 20.14 12.82 -1.00
CA GLY A 306 19.30 12.76 -2.20
C GLY A 306 17.94 13.45 -1.96
N LYS A 307 17.44 14.23 -2.91
CA LYS A 307 16.17 14.98 -2.79
C LYS A 307 15.11 14.53 -3.77
N GLU A 308 15.54 13.97 -4.89
CA GLU A 308 14.62 13.50 -5.91
C GLU A 308 13.97 12.17 -5.52
N VAL A 309 12.85 11.87 -6.15
CA VAL A 309 12.16 10.59 -5.97
C VAL A 309 13.08 9.45 -6.39
N GLY A 310 13.21 8.45 -5.51
CA GLY A 310 14.12 7.32 -5.74
C GLY A 310 15.56 7.54 -5.27
N GLU A 311 15.95 8.77 -4.92
CA GLU A 311 17.24 9.06 -4.29
C GLU A 311 17.17 8.79 -2.79
N VAL A 312 18.18 8.11 -2.29
CA VAL A 312 18.26 7.79 -0.86
C VAL A 312 18.98 8.87 -0.06
N LYS A 313 18.62 8.97 1.21
CA LYS A 313 19.24 9.78 2.22
C LYS A 313 19.81 8.86 3.29
N GLU A 314 21.00 9.13 3.79
CA GLU A 314 21.63 8.31 4.82
C GLU A 314 22.08 9.16 6.00
N PHE A 315 21.81 8.67 7.19
CA PHE A 315 22.09 9.34 8.46
C PHE A 315 22.80 8.34 9.39
N PRO A 316 24.13 8.46 9.58
CA PRO A 316 24.84 7.69 10.61
C PRO A 316 24.25 7.98 11.98
N ILE A 317 24.00 6.94 12.76
CA ILE A 317 23.47 7.07 14.11
C ILE A 317 24.61 6.99 15.11
N PRO A 318 24.82 8.00 15.99
CA PRO A 318 25.84 7.92 17.02
C PRO A 318 25.63 6.70 17.92
N GLN A 319 26.69 5.98 18.24
CA GLN A 319 26.61 4.77 19.08
C GLN A 319 26.01 5.05 20.46
N SER A 320 26.19 6.25 21.01
CA SER A 320 25.56 6.66 22.27
C SER A 320 24.03 6.63 22.21
N VAL A 321 23.44 6.80 21.03
CA VAL A 321 21.98 6.78 20.81
C VAL A 321 21.43 5.36 20.76
N THR A 322 22.22 4.38 20.28
CA THR A 322 21.84 2.97 20.19
C THR A 322 22.28 2.14 21.42
N ALA A 323 23.01 2.73 22.35
CA ALA A 323 23.60 2.03 23.50
C ALA A 323 22.59 1.32 24.41
N SER A 324 21.33 1.78 24.45
CA SER A 324 20.24 1.16 25.20
C SER A 324 19.66 -0.09 24.52
N GLY A 325 20.11 -0.43 23.30
CA GLY A 325 19.50 -1.48 22.48
C GLY A 325 18.15 -1.12 21.86
N ARG A 326 17.73 0.16 21.96
CA ARG A 326 16.46 0.65 21.45
C ARG A 326 16.63 2.07 20.90
N ILE A 327 15.96 2.34 19.79
CA ILE A 327 15.80 3.71 19.29
C ILE A 327 14.35 3.99 18.91
N GLU A 328 13.97 5.25 19.10
CA GLU A 328 12.76 5.84 18.54
C GLU A 328 13.18 6.96 17.59
N VAL A 329 12.74 6.87 16.35
CA VAL A 329 13.01 7.87 15.32
C VAL A 329 11.74 8.66 15.07
N THR A 330 11.83 9.97 15.28
CA THR A 330 10.80 10.94 14.90
C THR A 330 11.31 11.82 13.76
N PHE A 331 10.43 12.60 13.15
CA PHE A 331 10.78 13.46 12.03
C PHE A 331 10.34 14.89 12.32
N GLN A 332 11.22 15.84 12.04
CA GLN A 332 10.87 17.25 12.01
C GLN A 332 10.45 17.64 10.59
N ARG A 333 9.42 18.46 10.48
CA ARG A 333 9.03 19.00 9.18
C ARG A 333 10.05 20.06 8.73
N PRO A 334 10.52 20.01 7.48
CA PRO A 334 11.39 21.06 6.95
C PRO A 334 10.71 22.42 7.00
N ALA A 335 11.42 23.43 7.46
CA ALA A 335 10.89 24.79 7.60
C ALA A 335 10.44 25.35 6.24
N GLY A 336 9.29 26.00 6.23
CA GLY A 336 8.71 26.62 5.04
C GLY A 336 7.90 25.69 4.15
N GLU A 337 7.79 24.39 4.50
CA GLU A 337 6.98 23.45 3.75
C GLU A 337 5.48 23.49 4.12
N GLU A 338 5.12 24.13 5.22
CA GLU A 338 3.73 24.23 5.68
C GLU A 338 2.82 24.95 4.68
N GLN A 339 3.41 25.81 3.83
CA GLN A 339 2.70 26.57 2.81
C GLN A 339 2.69 25.90 1.43
N LEU A 340 3.43 24.79 1.28
CA LEU A 340 3.51 24.07 0.01
C LEU A 340 2.28 23.18 -0.19
N ASN A 341 1.94 22.97 -1.46
CA ASN A 341 0.99 21.92 -1.80
C ASN A 341 1.57 20.56 -1.35
N TRP A 342 0.73 19.65 -0.88
CA TRP A 342 1.12 18.33 -0.43
C TRP A 342 2.04 17.57 -1.41
N ARG A 343 1.90 17.81 -2.73
CA ARG A 343 2.75 17.21 -3.77
C ARG A 343 4.18 17.72 -3.74
N GLN A 344 4.41 18.88 -3.16
CA GLN A 344 5.70 19.54 -3.09
C GLN A 344 6.38 19.39 -1.73
N GLN A 345 5.66 18.85 -0.74
CA GLN A 345 6.18 18.61 0.59
C GLN A 345 7.09 17.38 0.64
N SER A 346 8.11 17.44 1.48
CA SER A 346 9.00 16.32 1.74
C SER A 346 8.24 15.15 2.40
N ARG A 347 8.64 13.93 2.06
CA ARG A 347 8.04 12.70 2.59
C ARG A 347 8.99 11.53 2.54
N ALA A 348 8.81 10.59 3.47
CA ALA A 348 9.45 9.29 3.44
C ALA A 348 8.49 8.23 2.87
N SER A 349 9.00 7.31 2.10
CA SER A 349 8.27 6.16 1.57
C SER A 349 8.80 4.85 2.15
N GLU A 350 10.11 4.74 2.28
CA GLU A 350 10.75 3.54 2.80
C GLU A 350 11.86 3.96 3.78
N VAL A 351 12.03 3.19 4.83
CA VAL A 351 13.07 3.40 5.84
C VAL A 351 13.80 2.09 6.11
N TRP A 352 15.11 2.15 6.15
CA TRP A 352 15.97 1.06 6.63
C TRP A 352 16.75 1.52 7.84
N LEU A 353 16.85 0.66 8.82
CA LEU A 353 17.86 0.75 9.86
C LEU A 353 18.93 -0.31 9.57
N LEU A 354 20.06 0.11 9.06
CA LEU A 354 21.14 -0.75 8.59
C LEU A 354 22.18 -0.97 9.70
N LYS A 355 22.45 -2.23 10.04
CA LYS A 355 23.52 -2.63 10.95
C LYS A 355 24.83 -2.83 10.18
N HIS A 356 25.94 -2.35 10.75
CA HIS A 356 27.30 -2.53 10.22
C HIS A 356 28.19 -3.25 11.21
#